data_a9425ba915d4d0688cf87692bdaf4c8d
#
_entry.id   a9425ba915d4d0688cf87692bdaf4c8d
#
_cell.length_a   1.000
_cell.length_b   1.000
_cell.length_c   1.000
_cell.angle_alpha   90.00
_cell.angle_beta   90.00
_cell.angle_gamma   90.00
#
_symmetry.space_group_name_H-M   'P 1'
#
loop_
_entity.id
_entity.type
_entity.pdbx_description
1 polymer ?
#
loop_
_entity_poly.entity_id
_entity_poly.type
_entity_poly.pdbx_seq_one_letter_code
_entity_poly.pdbx_strand_id
1 'polypeptide(L)'
;MWKLNLILLLSLPIPTPVKAQKYGVGRAADGAEVKAADIGVLPDGTGLPPGQGTAIQGKEVFSRRCAKCHGAKAEGGDEAPLVGGKGTLYAPKPVKTIGSYWPYATTLYDYINRSMPFNQPGILTPDQVYSVSAYLLQLNGIILESDVMDAKSLPQVKMPNRDGFVKDPRPDTKKRNAGPAIGITR
;
A
#
# COMPACT_ATOMS: atom_id res chain seq x y z
N MET A 1 -58.36 4.51 56.36
CA MET A 1 -58.13 3.87 55.06
C MET A 1 -56.70 4.19 54.58
N TRP A 2 -55.73 3.30 54.82
CA TRP A 2 -54.31 3.49 54.52
C TRP A 2 -54.02 2.90 53.18
N LYS A 3 -53.55 3.73 52.21
CA LYS A 3 -53.15 3.26 50.85
C LYS A 3 -51.72 2.75 50.91
N LEU A 4 -51.57 1.45 50.75
CA LEU A 4 -50.27 0.80 50.65
C LEU A 4 -49.72 1.00 49.22
N ASN A 5 -48.70 1.87 49.05
CA ASN A 5 -47.99 2.03 47.76
C ASN A 5 -46.94 0.90 47.61
N LEU A 6 -47.25 -0.04 46.75
CA LEU A 6 -46.32 -1.11 46.36
C LEU A 6 -45.29 -0.55 45.34
N ILE A 7 -44.08 -0.29 45.82
CA ILE A 7 -42.96 0.11 44.94
C ILE A 7 -42.39 -1.16 44.31
N LEU A 8 -42.69 -1.35 43.01
CA LEU A 8 -42.13 -2.43 42.19
C LEU A 8 -40.70 -2.06 41.81
N LEU A 9 -39.70 -2.58 42.54
CA LEU A 9 -38.29 -2.46 42.19
C LEU A 9 -38.00 -3.29 40.92
N LEU A 10 -37.89 -2.62 39.76
CA LEU A 10 -37.43 -3.22 38.50
C LEU A 10 -35.94 -3.49 38.64
N SER A 11 -35.53 -4.72 38.91
CA SER A 11 -34.13 -5.14 38.85
C SER A 11 -33.67 -5.22 37.40
N LEU A 12 -33.00 -4.16 36.89
CA LEU A 12 -32.30 -4.20 35.61
C LEU A 12 -31.12 -5.18 35.72
N PRO A 13 -30.97 -6.12 34.80
CA PRO A 13 -29.81 -7.02 34.78
C PRO A 13 -28.54 -6.18 34.50
N ILE A 14 -27.62 -6.20 35.47
CA ILE A 14 -26.29 -5.59 35.30
C ILE A 14 -25.56 -6.39 34.21
N PRO A 15 -25.13 -5.76 33.10
CA PRO A 15 -24.38 -6.49 32.07
C PRO A 15 -23.05 -6.99 32.64
N THR A 16 -22.91 -8.30 32.76
CA THR A 16 -21.65 -8.92 33.13
C THR A 16 -20.61 -8.66 32.01
N PRO A 17 -19.37 -8.23 32.32
CA PRO A 17 -18.36 -8.04 31.32
C PRO A 17 -18.05 -9.38 30.62
N VAL A 18 -18.35 -9.45 29.35
CA VAL A 18 -17.96 -10.61 28.50
C VAL A 18 -16.45 -10.63 28.42
N LYS A 19 -15.81 -11.59 29.08
CA LYS A 19 -14.37 -11.82 28.90
C LYS A 19 -14.13 -12.40 27.52
N ALA A 20 -13.27 -11.73 26.73
CA ALA A 20 -12.81 -12.27 25.46
C ALA A 20 -12.20 -13.66 25.67
N GLN A 21 -12.70 -14.65 24.96
CA GLN A 21 -12.21 -16.02 25.06
C GLN A 21 -10.84 -16.14 24.40
N LYS A 22 -9.84 -16.57 25.16
CA LYS A 22 -8.52 -16.89 24.61
C LYS A 22 -8.55 -18.30 24.04
N TYR A 23 -8.43 -18.42 22.73
CA TYR A 23 -8.48 -19.71 22.04
C TYR A 23 -7.18 -20.50 22.11
N GLY A 24 -6.08 -19.91 22.56
CA GLY A 24 -4.77 -20.57 22.64
C GLY A 24 -4.19 -20.96 21.28
N VAL A 25 -4.65 -20.31 20.21
CA VAL A 25 -4.20 -20.57 18.84
C VAL A 25 -3.00 -19.66 18.52
N GLY A 26 -1.96 -20.28 17.96
CA GLY A 26 -0.74 -19.57 17.60
C GLY A 26 0.23 -19.38 18.77
N ARG A 27 1.39 -18.82 18.45
CA ARG A 27 2.43 -18.42 19.41
C ARG A 27 2.89 -16.99 19.13
N ALA A 28 3.55 -16.36 20.05
CA ALA A 28 4.24 -15.11 19.79
C ALA A 28 5.35 -15.34 18.75
N ALA A 29 5.41 -14.47 17.75
CA ALA A 29 6.51 -14.48 16.79
C ALA A 29 7.78 -13.98 17.46
N ASP A 30 8.92 -14.56 17.14
CA ASP A 30 10.22 -14.05 17.59
C ASP A 30 10.68 -12.84 16.72
N GLY A 31 11.72 -12.14 17.18
CA GLY A 31 12.19 -10.94 16.48
C GLY A 31 12.75 -11.20 15.08
N ALA A 32 13.26 -12.39 14.80
CA ALA A 32 13.76 -12.77 13.48
C ALA A 32 12.59 -13.00 12.50
N GLU A 33 11.54 -13.66 12.96
CA GLU A 33 10.31 -13.86 12.18
C GLU A 33 9.62 -12.53 11.85
N VAL A 34 9.51 -11.62 12.84
CA VAL A 34 8.97 -10.27 12.62
C VAL A 34 9.78 -9.52 11.57
N LYS A 35 11.12 -9.53 11.70
CA LYS A 35 12.03 -8.88 10.75
C LYS A 35 11.92 -9.48 9.34
N ALA A 36 11.81 -10.79 9.22
CA ALA A 36 11.67 -11.45 7.93
C ALA A 36 10.32 -11.14 7.25
N ALA A 37 9.27 -10.92 8.02
CA ALA A 37 7.96 -10.55 7.51
C ALA A 37 7.81 -9.04 7.24
N ASP A 38 8.68 -8.19 7.80
CA ASP A 38 8.65 -6.73 7.62
C ASP A 38 9.33 -6.33 6.31
N ILE A 39 8.64 -6.57 5.21
CA ILE A 39 9.07 -6.23 3.84
C ILE A 39 8.43 -4.95 3.30
N GLY A 40 7.72 -4.22 4.15
CA GLY A 40 7.02 -2.98 3.76
C GLY A 40 8.00 -1.85 3.46
N VAL A 41 7.68 -1.07 2.42
CA VAL A 41 8.46 0.11 2.01
C VAL A 41 7.64 1.38 2.26
N LEU A 42 8.24 2.31 3.00
CA LEU A 42 7.61 3.60 3.32
C LEU A 42 7.85 4.65 2.21
N PRO A 43 7.05 5.74 2.18
CA PRO A 43 7.20 6.80 1.20
C PRO A 43 8.58 7.46 1.13
N ASP A 44 9.31 7.50 2.24
CA ASP A 44 10.66 8.06 2.36
C ASP A 44 11.77 7.11 1.88
N GLY A 45 11.41 5.87 1.50
CA GLY A 45 12.34 4.83 1.09
C GLY A 45 12.79 3.89 2.21
N THR A 46 12.36 4.13 3.45
CA THR A 46 12.64 3.20 4.54
C THR A 46 12.07 1.82 4.18
N GLY A 47 12.90 0.77 4.30
CA GLY A 47 12.53 -0.60 3.95
C GLY A 47 12.92 -1.02 2.53
N LEU A 48 13.41 -0.10 1.67
CA LEU A 48 13.92 -0.49 0.35
C LEU A 48 15.17 -1.37 0.50
N PRO A 49 15.18 -2.57 -0.12
CA PRO A 49 16.35 -3.44 -0.07
C PRO A 49 17.47 -2.93 -1.00
N PRO A 50 18.71 -3.40 -0.82
CA PRO A 50 19.76 -3.20 -1.81
C PRO A 50 19.37 -3.78 -3.17
N GLY A 51 19.75 -3.06 -4.24
CA GLY A 51 19.46 -3.43 -5.62
C GLY A 51 19.31 -2.20 -6.51
N GLN A 52 19.21 -2.43 -7.81
CA GLN A 52 19.00 -1.36 -8.77
C GLN A 52 18.40 -1.88 -10.08
N GLY A 53 17.85 -0.97 -10.89
CA GLY A 53 17.33 -1.34 -12.22
C GLY A 53 17.06 -0.14 -13.11
N THR A 54 17.00 -0.40 -14.41
CA THR A 54 16.72 0.57 -15.47
C THR A 54 15.42 0.25 -16.18
N ALA A 55 14.87 1.23 -16.92
CA ALA A 55 13.68 1.02 -17.72
C ALA A 55 13.87 -0.05 -18.81
N ILE A 56 15.07 -0.13 -19.40
CA ILE A 56 15.40 -1.14 -20.42
C ILE A 56 15.29 -2.56 -19.85
N GLN A 57 15.90 -2.80 -18.68
CA GLN A 57 15.80 -4.09 -17.98
C GLN A 57 14.37 -4.40 -17.55
N GLY A 58 13.66 -3.37 -17.10
CA GLY A 58 12.27 -3.48 -16.66
C GLY A 58 11.31 -3.86 -17.77
N LYS A 59 11.51 -3.38 -18.99
CA LYS A 59 10.75 -3.75 -20.18
C LYS A 59 10.78 -5.26 -20.41
N GLU A 60 11.93 -5.87 -20.24
CA GLU A 60 12.09 -7.32 -20.42
C GLU A 60 11.34 -8.12 -19.35
N VAL A 61 11.49 -7.71 -18.08
CA VAL A 61 10.75 -8.34 -16.96
C VAL A 61 9.24 -8.16 -17.14
N PHE A 62 8.80 -6.94 -17.48
CA PHE A 62 7.40 -6.60 -17.69
C PHE A 62 6.76 -7.45 -18.80
N SER A 63 7.43 -7.59 -19.94
CA SER A 63 6.93 -8.38 -21.08
C SER A 63 6.67 -9.84 -20.70
N ARG A 64 7.51 -10.41 -19.86
CA ARG A 64 7.41 -11.82 -19.43
C ARG A 64 6.42 -12.05 -18.28
N ARG A 65 6.26 -11.09 -17.37
CA ARG A 65 5.56 -11.30 -16.08
C ARG A 65 4.30 -10.48 -15.90
N CYS A 66 4.16 -9.37 -16.64
CA CYS A 66 3.11 -8.37 -16.38
C CYS A 66 2.19 -8.14 -17.60
N ALA A 67 2.76 -8.17 -18.80
CA ALA A 67 2.06 -7.78 -20.03
C ALA A 67 0.82 -8.61 -20.34
N LYS A 68 0.77 -9.87 -19.92
CA LYS A 68 -0.41 -10.74 -20.14
C LYS A 68 -1.68 -10.13 -19.56
N CYS A 69 -1.60 -9.52 -18.38
CA CYS A 69 -2.74 -8.94 -17.68
C CYS A 69 -2.88 -7.43 -17.93
N HIS A 70 -1.74 -6.70 -17.99
CA HIS A 70 -1.73 -5.23 -18.06
C HIS A 70 -1.57 -4.66 -19.47
N GLY A 71 -1.52 -5.50 -20.52
CA GLY A 71 -1.26 -5.07 -21.90
C GLY A 71 0.22 -4.89 -22.18
N ALA A 72 0.61 -4.98 -23.45
CA ALA A 72 2.03 -4.97 -23.89
C ALA A 72 2.75 -3.64 -23.59
N LYS A 73 2.00 -2.53 -23.53
CA LYS A 73 2.47 -1.18 -23.20
C LYS A 73 1.88 -0.67 -21.88
N ALA A 74 1.44 -1.59 -21.01
CA ALA A 74 0.78 -1.27 -19.74
C ALA A 74 -0.53 -0.46 -19.89
N GLU A 75 -1.13 -0.49 -21.08
CA GLU A 75 -2.36 0.21 -21.45
C GLU A 75 -3.65 -0.40 -20.87
N GLY A 76 -3.53 -1.53 -20.18
CA GLY A 76 -4.64 -2.33 -19.69
C GLY A 76 -4.90 -3.56 -20.58
N GLY A 77 -5.63 -4.50 -20.02
CA GLY A 77 -6.01 -5.77 -20.64
C GLY A 77 -7.06 -6.42 -19.77
N ASP A 78 -6.78 -7.61 -19.26
CA ASP A 78 -7.61 -8.26 -18.25
C ASP A 78 -7.65 -7.43 -16.95
N GLU A 79 -6.58 -6.64 -16.70
CA GLU A 79 -6.43 -5.76 -15.56
C GLU A 79 -6.37 -4.28 -15.97
N ALA A 80 -6.56 -3.39 -14.98
CA ALA A 80 -6.60 -1.95 -15.20
C ALA A 80 -5.29 -1.40 -15.83
N PRO A 81 -5.36 -0.29 -16.58
CA PRO A 81 -4.19 0.37 -17.14
C PRO A 81 -3.25 0.90 -16.04
N LEU A 82 -1.94 0.77 -16.28
CA LEU A 82 -0.90 1.29 -15.41
C LEU A 82 -0.33 2.62 -15.91
N VAL A 83 -0.65 3.00 -17.16
CA VAL A 83 -0.18 4.23 -17.81
C VAL A 83 -1.33 5.13 -18.23
N GLY A 84 -1.03 6.42 -18.42
CA GLY A 84 -2.00 7.41 -18.88
C GLY A 84 -2.77 8.08 -17.74
N GLY A 85 -3.95 8.64 -18.06
CA GLY A 85 -4.82 9.30 -17.10
C GLY A 85 -4.34 10.65 -16.57
N LYS A 86 -3.22 11.19 -17.05
CA LYS A 86 -2.70 12.50 -16.64
C LYS A 86 -3.72 13.59 -16.90
N GLY A 87 -4.01 14.41 -15.87
CA GLY A 87 -5.01 15.49 -15.95
C GLY A 87 -6.47 15.04 -15.81
N THR A 88 -6.76 13.75 -15.69
CA THR A 88 -8.15 13.24 -15.63
C THR A 88 -8.74 13.17 -14.22
N LEU A 89 -7.98 13.45 -13.17
CA LEU A 89 -8.44 13.27 -11.78
C LEU A 89 -9.65 14.14 -11.41
N TYR A 90 -9.85 15.25 -12.13
CA TYR A 90 -11.00 16.14 -11.95
C TYR A 90 -12.17 15.81 -12.90
N ALA A 91 -12.01 14.82 -13.77
CA ALA A 91 -13.07 14.41 -14.68
C ALA A 91 -14.15 13.57 -13.95
N PRO A 92 -15.38 13.50 -14.46
CA PRO A 92 -16.44 12.66 -13.89
C PRO A 92 -16.08 11.16 -13.82
N LYS A 93 -15.19 10.71 -14.71
CA LYS A 93 -14.64 9.34 -14.72
C LYS A 93 -13.11 9.42 -14.76
N PRO A 94 -12.44 9.58 -13.62
CA PRO A 94 -10.99 9.70 -13.58
C PRO A 94 -10.31 8.36 -13.90
N VAL A 95 -9.24 8.42 -14.70
CA VAL A 95 -8.38 7.27 -15.00
C VAL A 95 -7.22 7.29 -14.02
N LYS A 96 -7.29 6.44 -13.00
CA LYS A 96 -6.30 6.36 -11.92
C LYS A 96 -5.20 5.36 -12.27
N THR A 97 -4.02 5.87 -12.57
CA THR A 97 -2.83 5.08 -12.93
C THR A 97 -1.63 5.48 -12.09
N ILE A 98 -0.49 4.85 -12.34
CA ILE A 98 0.80 5.24 -11.74
C ILE A 98 1.11 6.71 -12.11
N GLY A 99 0.88 7.10 -13.36
CA GLY A 99 1.20 8.45 -13.85
C GLY A 99 0.21 9.54 -13.49
N SER A 100 -1.00 9.21 -13.02
CA SER A 100 -2.03 10.18 -12.70
C SER A 100 -2.36 10.27 -11.21
N TYR A 101 -2.32 9.15 -10.47
CA TYR A 101 -2.90 9.06 -9.13
C TYR A 101 -1.88 8.81 -8.02
N TRP A 102 -0.87 7.96 -8.26
CA TRP A 102 0.04 7.50 -7.22
C TRP A 102 0.99 8.62 -6.74
N PRO A 103 1.09 8.88 -5.42
CA PRO A 103 1.86 10.02 -4.90
C PRO A 103 3.34 9.71 -4.70
N TYR A 104 3.74 8.43 -4.62
CA TYR A 104 5.11 8.01 -4.33
C TYR A 104 5.56 6.86 -5.23
N ALA A 105 6.77 6.95 -5.77
CA ALA A 105 7.37 5.87 -6.56
C ALA A 105 7.74 4.67 -5.68
N THR A 106 8.05 4.90 -4.41
CA THR A 106 8.30 3.86 -3.41
C THR A 106 7.08 2.99 -3.16
N THR A 107 5.87 3.54 -3.22
CA THR A 107 4.61 2.77 -3.13
C THR A 107 4.45 1.82 -4.32
N LEU A 108 4.93 2.22 -5.51
CA LEU A 108 4.93 1.33 -6.68
C LEU A 108 5.84 0.14 -6.45
N TYR A 109 7.07 0.37 -5.98
CA TYR A 109 8.00 -0.68 -5.60
C TYR A 109 7.37 -1.64 -4.58
N ASP A 110 6.84 -1.10 -3.49
CA ASP A 110 6.23 -1.85 -2.39
C ASP A 110 5.09 -2.75 -2.89
N TYR A 111 4.21 -2.20 -3.71
CA TYR A 111 3.08 -2.96 -4.26
C TYR A 111 3.53 -4.10 -5.18
N ILE A 112 4.49 -3.84 -6.08
CA ILE A 112 5.03 -4.87 -6.97
C ILE A 112 5.71 -5.96 -6.14
N ASN A 113 6.57 -5.60 -5.20
CA ASN A 113 7.31 -6.54 -4.37
C ASN A 113 6.41 -7.49 -3.58
N ARG A 114 5.33 -6.96 -3.00
CA ARG A 114 4.45 -7.74 -2.12
C ARG A 114 3.28 -8.44 -2.82
N SER A 115 2.86 -7.95 -3.99
CA SER A 115 1.57 -8.35 -4.57
C SER A 115 1.64 -8.77 -6.03
N MET A 116 2.74 -8.51 -6.75
CA MET A 116 2.86 -8.79 -8.18
C MET A 116 4.06 -9.68 -8.51
N PRO A 117 3.91 -10.57 -9.53
CA PRO A 117 2.68 -10.92 -10.26
C PRO A 117 1.62 -11.53 -9.34
N PHE A 118 0.34 -11.20 -9.54
CA PHE A 118 -0.76 -11.60 -8.66
C PHE A 118 -0.83 -13.10 -8.36
N ASN A 119 -0.52 -13.93 -9.35
CA ASN A 119 -0.51 -15.39 -9.22
C ASN A 119 0.78 -15.96 -8.58
N GLN A 120 1.82 -15.14 -8.43
CA GLN A 120 3.13 -15.52 -7.86
C GLN A 120 3.78 -14.33 -7.13
N PRO A 121 3.17 -13.79 -6.06
CA PRO A 121 3.73 -12.66 -5.33
C PRO A 121 5.08 -13.02 -4.70
N GLY A 122 6.00 -12.05 -4.65
CA GLY A 122 7.33 -12.25 -4.07
C GLY A 122 8.34 -13.04 -4.91
N ILE A 123 8.00 -13.38 -6.18
CA ILE A 123 8.93 -14.13 -7.07
C ILE A 123 10.02 -13.23 -7.66
N LEU A 124 9.81 -11.93 -7.71
CA LEU A 124 10.76 -10.99 -8.32
C LEU A 124 11.92 -10.69 -7.36
N THR A 125 13.13 -10.64 -7.91
CA THR A 125 14.29 -10.15 -7.16
C THR A 125 14.18 -8.63 -6.95
N PRO A 126 14.89 -8.04 -5.96
CA PRO A 126 14.92 -6.59 -5.77
C PRO A 126 15.27 -5.82 -7.07
N ASP A 127 16.29 -6.27 -7.81
CA ASP A 127 16.68 -5.65 -9.09
C ASP A 127 15.56 -5.70 -10.11
N GLN A 128 14.81 -6.80 -10.18
CA GLN A 128 13.68 -6.91 -11.10
C GLN A 128 12.54 -5.97 -10.68
N VAL A 129 12.29 -5.79 -9.38
CA VAL A 129 11.26 -4.85 -8.89
C VAL A 129 11.67 -3.41 -9.19
N TYR A 130 12.94 -3.02 -8.95
CA TYR A 130 13.47 -1.71 -9.36
C TYR A 130 13.35 -1.50 -10.85
N SER A 131 13.71 -2.49 -11.65
CA SER A 131 13.66 -2.42 -13.12
C SER A 131 12.24 -2.21 -13.63
N VAL A 132 11.27 -3.00 -13.14
CA VAL A 132 9.85 -2.84 -13.54
C VAL A 132 9.31 -1.52 -13.07
N SER A 133 9.66 -1.06 -11.86
CA SER A 133 9.30 0.27 -11.39
C SER A 133 9.85 1.36 -12.30
N ALA A 134 11.13 1.27 -12.69
CA ALA A 134 11.73 2.20 -13.62
C ALA A 134 11.01 2.21 -14.99
N TYR A 135 10.69 1.05 -15.54
CA TYR A 135 9.97 0.94 -16.80
C TYR A 135 8.59 1.59 -16.76
N LEU A 136 7.81 1.32 -15.71
CA LEU A 136 6.49 1.91 -15.55
C LEU A 136 6.54 3.42 -15.32
N LEU A 137 7.53 3.93 -14.60
CA LEU A 137 7.76 5.36 -14.41
C LEU A 137 8.15 6.02 -15.75
N GLN A 138 9.03 5.39 -16.53
CA GLN A 138 9.45 5.86 -17.86
C GLN A 138 8.28 5.88 -18.85
N LEU A 139 7.45 4.83 -18.90
CA LEU A 139 6.25 4.79 -19.75
C LEU A 139 5.26 5.92 -19.45
N ASN A 140 5.21 6.38 -18.20
CA ASN A 140 4.40 7.52 -17.76
C ASN A 140 5.10 8.88 -17.97
N GLY A 141 6.31 8.91 -18.53
CA GLY A 141 7.09 10.14 -18.77
C GLY A 141 7.56 10.82 -17.48
N ILE A 142 7.75 10.07 -16.39
CA ILE A 142 8.16 10.59 -15.08
C ILE A 142 9.67 10.60 -14.93
N ILE A 143 10.36 9.61 -15.50
CA ILE A 143 11.83 9.51 -15.54
C ILE A 143 12.29 9.27 -16.98
N LEU A 144 13.59 9.41 -17.22
CA LEU A 144 14.23 9.07 -18.48
C LEU A 144 14.54 7.56 -18.56
N GLU A 145 14.70 7.04 -19.79
CA GLU A 145 15.05 5.64 -20.00
C GLU A 145 16.43 5.28 -19.43
N SER A 146 17.35 6.27 -19.40
CA SER A 146 18.70 6.13 -18.88
C SER A 146 18.79 6.16 -17.35
N ASP A 147 17.73 6.57 -16.67
CA ASP A 147 17.75 6.72 -15.21
C ASP A 147 17.83 5.34 -14.52
N VAL A 148 18.65 5.29 -13.48
CA VAL A 148 18.81 4.10 -12.64
C VAL A 148 17.99 4.30 -11.37
N MET A 149 17.08 3.37 -11.12
CA MET A 149 16.32 3.33 -9.87
C MET A 149 16.99 2.39 -8.87
N ASP A 150 17.22 2.91 -7.67
CA ASP A 150 17.77 2.20 -6.52
C ASP A 150 17.16 2.74 -5.21
N ALA A 151 17.65 2.28 -4.06
CA ALA A 151 17.17 2.71 -2.75
C ALA A 151 17.35 4.22 -2.47
N LYS A 152 18.24 4.91 -3.21
CA LYS A 152 18.49 6.35 -3.04
C LYS A 152 17.71 7.18 -4.05
N SER A 153 17.68 6.77 -5.32
CA SER A 153 17.06 7.52 -6.40
C SER A 153 15.54 7.38 -6.43
N LEU A 154 14.98 6.20 -6.13
CA LEU A 154 13.55 5.96 -6.19
C LEU A 154 12.72 6.87 -5.27
N PRO A 155 13.09 7.14 -4.00
CA PRO A 155 12.36 8.07 -3.14
C PRO A 155 12.39 9.53 -3.62
N GLN A 156 13.36 9.89 -4.46
CA GLN A 156 13.54 11.25 -5.00
C GLN A 156 12.65 11.51 -6.23
N VAL A 157 12.03 10.49 -6.80
CA VAL A 157 11.15 10.63 -7.96
C VAL A 157 9.96 11.53 -7.63
N LYS A 158 9.80 12.59 -8.40
CA LYS A 158 8.67 13.53 -8.24
C LYS A 158 7.46 13.03 -9.01
N MET A 159 6.58 12.35 -8.31
CA MET A 159 5.32 11.85 -8.90
C MET A 159 4.37 13.01 -9.22
N PRO A 160 3.62 12.95 -10.34
CA PRO A 160 2.71 14.04 -10.74
C PRO A 160 1.65 14.40 -9.70
N ASN A 161 1.19 13.42 -8.92
CA ASN A 161 0.16 13.61 -7.89
C ASN A 161 0.74 13.61 -6.46
N ARG A 162 2.02 13.99 -6.30
CA ARG A 162 2.71 14.00 -4.99
C ARG A 162 1.93 14.75 -3.92
N ASP A 163 1.38 15.90 -4.29
CA ASP A 163 0.71 16.83 -3.38
C ASP A 163 -0.82 16.83 -3.56
N GLY A 164 -1.36 15.89 -4.34
CA GLY A 164 -2.79 15.83 -4.65
C GLY A 164 -3.68 15.22 -3.56
N PHE A 165 -3.09 14.67 -2.50
CA PHE A 165 -3.83 14.11 -1.38
C PHE A 165 -3.97 15.13 -0.25
N VAL A 166 -5.21 15.33 0.19
CA VAL A 166 -5.53 16.19 1.33
C VAL A 166 -5.86 15.34 2.57
N LYS A 167 -5.70 15.95 3.74
CA LYS A 167 -6.11 15.28 4.99
C LYS A 167 -7.61 15.02 4.98
N ASP A 168 -8.01 13.84 5.44
CA ASP A 168 -9.41 13.49 5.61
C ASP A 168 -10.05 14.43 6.65
N PRO A 169 -11.09 15.22 6.28
CA PRO A 169 -11.70 16.18 7.19
C PRO A 169 -12.64 15.53 8.22
N ARG A 170 -12.94 14.25 8.09
CA ARG A 170 -13.89 13.57 9.00
C ARG A 170 -13.38 13.58 10.44
N PRO A 171 -14.25 13.89 11.43
CA PRO A 171 -13.83 14.05 12.82
C PRO A 171 -13.37 12.74 13.48
N ASP A 172 -13.83 11.58 13.00
CA ASP A 172 -13.45 10.27 13.51
C ASP A 172 -12.00 9.87 13.18
N THR A 173 -11.43 10.40 12.09
CA THR A 173 -10.03 10.13 11.73
C THR A 173 -9.04 10.75 12.72
N LYS A 174 -9.43 11.86 13.38
CA LYS A 174 -8.61 12.51 14.42
C LYS A 174 -8.43 11.64 15.67
N LYS A 175 -9.45 10.82 16.00
CA LYS A 175 -9.42 9.92 17.17
C LYS A 175 -8.60 8.65 16.93
N ARG A 176 -8.54 8.14 15.69
CA ARG A 176 -7.75 6.95 15.35
C ARG A 176 -6.25 7.17 15.47
N ASN A 177 -5.78 8.39 15.20
CA ASN A 177 -4.36 8.75 15.33
C ASN A 177 -3.92 9.00 16.79
N ALA A 178 -4.85 8.99 17.75
CA ALA A 178 -4.59 9.17 19.18
C ALA A 178 -4.60 7.83 19.97
N GLY A 179 -4.71 6.69 19.29
CA GLY A 179 -4.49 5.38 19.91
C GLY A 179 -3.06 5.28 20.45
N PRO A 180 -2.84 4.51 21.55
CA PRO A 180 -1.48 4.30 22.04
C PRO A 180 -0.64 3.76 20.88
N ALA A 181 0.48 4.42 20.62
CA ALA A 181 1.48 3.91 19.73
C ALA A 181 1.78 2.48 20.21
N ILE A 182 1.42 1.49 19.39
CA ILE A 182 1.93 0.13 19.60
C ILE A 182 3.44 0.32 19.48
N GLY A 183 4.12 0.32 20.62
CA GLY A 183 5.55 0.53 20.69
C GLY A 183 6.28 -0.59 19.96
N ILE A 184 6.42 -0.44 18.66
CA ILE A 184 7.41 -1.17 17.88
C ILE A 184 8.69 -0.35 18.07
N THR A 185 9.42 -0.64 19.13
CA THR A 185 10.83 -0.24 19.22
C THR A 185 11.55 -1.01 18.12
N ARG A 186 11.98 -0.27 17.12
CA ARG A 186 12.86 -0.75 16.04
C ARG A 186 14.26 -1.01 16.58
#